data_a9fde2281c0401e80309a02d3b4a8da1
#
_entry.id   a9fde2281c0401e80309a02d3b4a8da1
#
_cell.length_a   1.000
_cell.length_b   1.000
_cell.length_c   1.000
_cell.angle_alpha   90.00
_cell.angle_beta   90.00
_cell.angle_gamma   90.00
#
_symmetry.space_group_name_H-M   'P 1'
#
loop_
_entity.id
_entity.type
_entity.pdbx_description
1 polymer ?
#
loop_
_entity_poly.entity_id
_entity_poly.type
_entity_poly.pdbx_seq_one_letter_code
_entity_poly.pdbx_strand_id
1 'polypeptide(L)'
;MQIILDIIIPVFGIVGLGYVAARFGLFPTEANKGLSRFVFDFAIPALLFRTMATTDLPAEIEWGYLVSYFGGGYISWIAGTALSYLLFRRSGAEPAIAGMTAGFSNTVLLGVPLILTTFGEAGTLPIFLLIAC
;
A
#
# COMPACT_ATOMS: atom_id res chain seq x y z
N MET A 1 -8.35 18.00 -11.37
CA MET A 1 -8.40 16.90 -12.35
C MET A 1 -7.04 16.54 -12.92
N GLN A 2 -6.16 17.51 -13.23
CA GLN A 2 -4.80 17.23 -13.72
C GLN A 2 -3.96 16.40 -12.74
N ILE A 3 -3.97 16.73 -11.45
CA ILE A 3 -3.19 16.00 -10.41
C ILE A 3 -3.51 14.50 -10.40
N ILE A 4 -4.78 14.12 -10.54
CA ILE A 4 -5.19 12.71 -10.56
C ILE A 4 -4.62 12.01 -11.81
N LEU A 5 -4.64 12.67 -12.96
CA LEU A 5 -4.08 12.13 -14.20
C LEU A 5 -2.56 12.01 -14.14
N ASP A 6 -1.89 13.01 -13.56
CA ASP A 6 -0.43 13.03 -13.43
C ASP A 6 0.12 11.93 -12.50
N ILE A 7 -0.73 11.40 -11.60
CA ILE A 7 -0.36 10.30 -10.70
C ILE A 7 -0.83 8.95 -11.24
N ILE A 8 -2.11 8.87 -11.68
CA ILE A 8 -2.72 7.63 -12.10
C ILE A 8 -2.09 7.13 -13.41
N ILE A 9 -1.86 8.02 -14.38
CA ILE A 9 -1.32 7.62 -15.68
C ILE A 9 0.06 6.97 -15.56
N PRO A 10 1.06 7.53 -14.85
CA PRO A 10 2.35 6.87 -14.71
C PRO A 10 2.26 5.52 -13.98
N VAL A 11 1.53 5.44 -12.88
CA VAL A 11 1.41 4.20 -12.09
C VAL A 11 0.72 3.10 -12.89
N PHE A 12 -0.47 3.38 -13.42
CA PHE A 12 -1.21 2.40 -14.21
C PHE A 12 -0.59 2.16 -15.59
N GLY A 13 0.13 3.15 -16.14
CA GLY A 13 0.91 3.01 -17.35
C GLY A 13 2.03 1.97 -17.20
N ILE A 14 2.78 2.00 -16.09
CA ILE A 14 3.81 0.99 -15.77
C ILE A 14 3.18 -0.39 -15.57
N VAL A 15 2.05 -0.48 -14.86
CA VAL A 15 1.32 -1.73 -14.70
C VAL A 15 0.84 -2.26 -16.05
N GLY A 16 0.30 -1.40 -16.91
CA GLY A 16 -0.13 -1.74 -18.24
C GLY A 16 1.02 -2.22 -19.13
N LEU A 17 2.16 -1.54 -19.10
CA LEU A 17 3.38 -1.97 -19.79
C LEU A 17 3.86 -3.35 -19.30
N GLY A 18 3.87 -3.57 -17.99
CA GLY A 18 4.21 -4.87 -17.41
C GLY A 18 3.27 -5.98 -17.89
N TYR A 19 1.96 -5.70 -17.92
CA TYR A 19 0.96 -6.64 -18.44
C TYR A 19 1.18 -6.96 -19.92
N VAL A 20 1.39 -5.95 -20.75
CA VAL A 20 1.66 -6.10 -22.18
C VAL A 20 2.95 -6.91 -22.39
N ALA A 21 4.02 -6.59 -21.70
CA ALA A 21 5.29 -7.32 -21.79
C ALA A 21 5.13 -8.80 -21.42
N ALA A 22 4.39 -9.09 -20.35
CA ALA A 22 4.08 -10.46 -19.94
C ALA A 22 3.21 -11.19 -20.98
N ARG A 23 2.20 -10.50 -21.54
CA ARG A 23 1.27 -11.07 -22.54
C ARG A 23 1.97 -11.43 -23.85
N PHE A 24 2.96 -10.65 -24.26
CA PHE A 24 3.75 -10.91 -25.46
C PHE A 24 4.98 -11.80 -25.20
N GLY A 25 5.13 -12.36 -23.99
CA GLY A 25 6.23 -13.24 -23.64
C GLY A 25 7.60 -12.55 -23.55
N LEU A 26 7.63 -11.22 -23.53
CA LEU A 26 8.86 -10.44 -23.35
C LEU A 26 9.41 -10.53 -21.93
N PHE A 27 8.58 -10.95 -20.98
CA PHE A 27 8.93 -11.05 -19.57
C PHE A 27 8.66 -12.47 -19.07
N PRO A 28 9.68 -13.33 -18.97
CA PRO A 28 9.51 -14.69 -18.49
C PRO A 28 9.14 -14.74 -17.01
N THR A 29 8.39 -15.74 -16.60
CA THR A 29 7.87 -15.93 -15.22
C THR A 29 9.00 -15.95 -14.18
N GLU A 30 10.16 -16.52 -14.54
CA GLU A 30 11.34 -16.57 -13.70
C GLU A 30 11.92 -15.19 -13.42
N ALA A 31 11.96 -14.32 -14.42
CA ALA A 31 12.41 -12.93 -14.27
C ALA A 31 11.47 -12.13 -13.36
N ASN A 32 10.15 -12.38 -13.44
CA ASN A 32 9.18 -11.77 -12.54
C ASN A 32 9.42 -12.15 -11.07
N LYS A 33 9.69 -13.44 -10.79
CA LYS A 33 10.03 -13.90 -9.45
C LYS A 33 11.32 -13.23 -8.92
N GLY A 34 12.34 -13.14 -9.77
CA GLY A 34 13.59 -12.48 -9.41
C GLY A 34 13.41 -10.99 -9.10
N LEU A 35 12.65 -10.29 -9.95
CA LEU A 35 12.35 -8.86 -9.77
C LEU A 35 11.51 -8.62 -8.51
N SER A 36 10.48 -9.42 -8.29
CA SER A 36 9.66 -9.34 -7.07
C SER A 36 10.50 -9.54 -5.82
N ARG A 37 11.38 -10.54 -5.81
CA ARG A 37 12.29 -10.79 -4.70
C ARG A 37 13.23 -9.61 -4.46
N PHE A 38 13.84 -9.06 -5.52
CA PHE A 38 14.68 -7.86 -5.41
C PHE A 38 13.91 -6.67 -4.83
N VAL A 39 12.69 -6.44 -5.30
CA VAL A 39 11.85 -5.32 -4.82
C VAL A 39 11.53 -5.48 -3.33
N PHE A 40 11.06 -6.67 -2.90
CA PHE A 40 10.64 -6.88 -1.52
C PHE A 40 11.80 -7.06 -0.54
N ASP A 41 12.90 -7.70 -0.96
CA ASP A 41 14.03 -7.98 -0.07
C ASP A 41 15.02 -6.81 0.03
N PHE A 42 15.09 -5.95 -0.99
CA PHE A 42 16.09 -4.87 -1.05
C PHE A 42 15.50 -3.49 -1.30
N ALA A 43 14.71 -3.31 -2.37
CA ALA A 43 14.29 -1.98 -2.80
C ALA A 43 13.32 -1.32 -1.80
N ILE A 44 12.31 -2.05 -1.33
CA ILE A 44 11.34 -1.53 -0.33
C ILE A 44 12.02 -1.27 1.02
N PRO A 45 12.81 -2.18 1.62
CA PRO A 45 13.52 -1.90 2.86
C PRO A 45 14.49 -0.70 2.74
N ALA A 46 15.23 -0.59 1.63
CA ALA A 46 16.12 0.53 1.39
C ALA A 46 15.35 1.86 1.25
N LEU A 47 14.21 1.86 0.55
CA LEU A 47 13.34 3.01 0.43
C LEU A 47 12.81 3.45 1.80
N LEU A 48 12.29 2.53 2.60
CA LEU A 48 11.77 2.81 3.94
C LEU A 48 12.88 3.34 4.85
N PHE A 49 14.04 2.69 4.85
CA PHE A 49 15.19 3.14 5.64
C PHE A 49 15.63 4.56 5.25
N ARG A 50 15.82 4.81 3.94
CA ARG A 50 16.19 6.15 3.45
C ARG A 50 15.18 7.19 3.91
N THR A 51 13.91 6.88 3.77
CA THR A 51 12.85 7.82 4.09
C THR A 51 12.77 8.11 5.58
N MET A 52 12.84 7.09 6.44
CA MET A 52 12.88 7.28 7.88
C MET A 52 14.13 8.04 8.35
N ALA A 53 15.28 7.79 7.68
CA ALA A 53 16.54 8.46 8.02
C ALA A 53 16.59 9.94 7.60
N THR A 54 15.77 10.34 6.62
CA THR A 54 15.77 11.71 6.07
C THR A 54 14.55 12.54 6.47
N THR A 55 13.57 11.93 7.15
CA THR A 55 12.36 12.63 7.59
C THR A 55 12.54 13.13 9.01
N ASP A 56 12.35 14.42 9.21
CA ASP A 56 12.30 15.01 10.54
C ASP A 56 11.04 14.53 11.25
N LEU A 57 11.22 13.88 12.40
CA LEU A 57 10.08 13.45 13.22
C LEU A 57 9.41 14.66 13.87
N PRO A 58 8.08 14.74 13.90
CA PRO A 58 7.38 15.82 14.55
C PRO A 58 7.63 15.79 16.06
N ALA A 59 7.71 16.95 16.66
CA ALA A 59 7.81 17.08 18.11
C ALA A 59 6.57 16.52 18.83
N GLU A 60 5.41 16.54 18.15
CA GLU A 60 4.15 16.02 18.68
C GLU A 60 3.48 15.12 17.64
N ILE A 61 3.09 13.91 18.10
CA ILE A 61 2.35 12.96 17.28
C ILE A 61 0.86 13.19 17.50
N GLU A 62 0.12 13.48 16.45
CA GLU A 62 -1.34 13.59 16.52
C GLU A 62 -1.97 12.19 16.67
N TRP A 63 -2.14 11.75 17.90
CA TRP A 63 -2.74 10.45 18.21
C TRP A 63 -4.11 10.25 17.58
N GLY A 64 -4.90 11.32 17.42
CA GLY A 64 -6.20 11.27 16.75
C GLY A 64 -6.12 10.78 15.31
N TYR A 65 -5.05 11.14 14.59
CA TYR A 65 -4.81 10.69 13.23
C TYR A 65 -4.52 9.19 13.17
N LEU A 66 -3.62 8.69 14.02
CA LEU A 66 -3.28 7.26 14.10
C LEU A 66 -4.48 6.42 14.53
N VAL A 67 -5.19 6.84 15.57
CA VAL A 67 -6.39 6.15 16.06
C VAL A 67 -7.47 6.09 14.98
N SER A 68 -7.68 7.15 14.22
CA SER A 68 -8.67 7.18 13.13
C SER A 68 -8.30 6.21 12.01
N TYR A 69 -7.04 6.19 11.60
CA TYR A 69 -6.57 5.31 10.52
C TYR A 69 -6.61 3.84 10.91
N PHE A 70 -5.97 3.48 12.03
CA PHE A 70 -5.94 2.09 12.48
C PHE A 70 -7.30 1.62 12.96
N GLY A 71 -8.07 2.49 13.62
CA GLY A 71 -9.46 2.19 14.02
C GLY A 71 -10.35 1.90 12.81
N GLY A 72 -10.27 2.71 11.77
CA GLY A 72 -10.96 2.46 10.49
C GLY A 72 -10.53 1.14 9.84
N GLY A 73 -9.24 0.83 9.84
CA GLY A 73 -8.69 -0.44 9.35
C GLY A 73 -9.23 -1.65 10.12
N TYR A 74 -9.24 -1.58 11.46
CA TYR A 74 -9.79 -2.65 12.30
C TYR A 74 -11.30 -2.82 12.12
N ILE A 75 -12.06 -1.74 12.02
CA ILE A 75 -13.50 -1.80 11.75
C ILE A 75 -13.75 -2.46 10.39
N SER A 76 -12.99 -2.07 9.37
CA SER A 76 -13.10 -2.66 8.03
C SER A 76 -12.74 -4.15 8.04
N TRP A 77 -11.71 -4.53 8.79
CA TRP A 77 -11.32 -5.93 8.95
C TRP A 77 -12.42 -6.77 9.62
N ILE A 78 -12.97 -6.28 10.73
CA ILE A 78 -14.05 -6.95 11.45
C ILE A 78 -15.29 -7.06 10.57
N ALA A 79 -15.67 -5.96 9.91
CA ALA A 79 -16.83 -5.94 9.00
C ALA A 79 -16.64 -6.90 7.82
N GLY A 80 -15.47 -6.89 7.18
CA GLY A 80 -15.14 -7.81 6.09
C GLY A 80 -15.11 -9.27 6.52
N THR A 81 -14.59 -9.56 7.71
CA THR A 81 -14.62 -10.90 8.32
C THR A 81 -16.05 -11.37 8.56
N ALA A 82 -16.86 -10.52 9.20
CA ALA A 82 -18.27 -10.83 9.49
C ALA A 82 -19.07 -11.03 8.20
N LEU A 83 -18.89 -10.16 7.21
CA LEU A 83 -19.55 -10.25 5.92
C LEU A 83 -19.16 -11.52 5.16
N SER A 84 -17.89 -11.88 5.19
CA SER A 84 -17.37 -13.13 4.60
C SER A 84 -18.00 -14.36 5.26
N TYR A 85 -18.09 -14.36 6.58
CA TYR A 85 -18.72 -15.45 7.33
C TYR A 85 -20.22 -15.57 7.03
N LEU A 86 -20.94 -14.45 7.03
CA LEU A 86 -22.40 -14.42 6.87
C LEU A 86 -22.83 -14.71 5.43
N LEU A 87 -22.18 -14.11 4.44
CA LEU A 87 -22.61 -14.21 3.03
C LEU A 87 -22.07 -15.48 2.35
N PHE A 88 -20.83 -15.83 2.61
CA PHE A 88 -20.16 -16.94 1.93
C PHE A 88 -20.12 -18.23 2.75
N ARG A 89 -20.63 -18.19 4.01
CA ARG A 89 -20.64 -19.32 4.93
C ARG A 89 -19.28 -20.02 5.05
N ARG A 90 -18.20 -19.25 4.91
CA ARG A 90 -16.84 -19.76 5.04
C ARG A 90 -16.54 -20.07 6.50
N SER A 91 -15.71 -21.08 6.74
CA SER A 91 -15.33 -21.54 8.08
C SER A 91 -13.83 -21.53 8.28
N GLY A 92 -13.38 -21.61 9.52
CA GLY A 92 -11.96 -21.61 9.84
C GLY A 92 -11.30 -20.23 9.70
N ALA A 93 -10.10 -20.17 9.13
CA ALA A 93 -9.31 -18.94 8.99
C ALA A 93 -9.68 -18.10 7.75
N GLU A 94 -10.43 -18.64 6.79
CA GLU A 94 -10.76 -17.96 5.53
C GLU A 94 -11.49 -16.62 5.72
N PRO A 95 -12.51 -16.49 6.61
CA PRO A 95 -13.17 -15.21 6.85
C PRO A 95 -12.23 -14.13 7.37
N ALA A 96 -11.30 -14.50 8.27
CA ALA A 96 -10.33 -13.55 8.82
C ALA A 96 -9.35 -13.04 7.75
N ILE A 97 -8.91 -13.92 6.85
CA ILE A 97 -8.05 -13.55 5.71
C ILE A 97 -8.81 -12.63 4.74
N ALA A 98 -10.07 -12.94 4.43
CA ALA A 98 -10.90 -12.09 3.59
C ALA A 98 -11.14 -10.71 4.21
N GLY A 99 -11.37 -10.66 5.53
CA GLY A 99 -11.49 -9.41 6.26
C GLY A 99 -10.19 -8.60 6.24
N MET A 100 -9.03 -9.25 6.43
CA MET A 100 -7.74 -8.60 6.33
C MET A 100 -7.53 -7.96 4.95
N THR A 101 -7.90 -8.66 3.89
CA THR A 101 -7.81 -8.13 2.52
C THR A 101 -8.71 -6.90 2.31
N ALA A 102 -9.86 -6.83 2.99
CA ALA A 102 -10.76 -5.67 2.92
C ALA A 102 -10.27 -4.45 3.72
N GLY A 103 -9.54 -4.67 4.82
CA GLY A 103 -9.05 -3.59 5.70
C GLY A 103 -7.61 -3.14 5.40
N PHE A 104 -6.82 -3.93 4.69
CA PHE A 104 -5.41 -3.65 4.46
C PHE A 104 -5.19 -2.78 3.22
N SER A 105 -4.74 -1.54 3.44
CA SER A 105 -4.46 -0.59 2.37
C SER A 105 -3.04 -0.75 1.82
N ASN A 106 -2.87 -0.50 0.52
CA ASN A 106 -1.55 -0.47 -0.11
C ASN A 106 -0.86 0.89 0.14
N THR A 107 -0.51 1.14 1.39
CA THR A 107 0.04 2.41 1.86
C THR A 107 1.43 2.67 1.29
N VAL A 108 2.28 1.66 1.16
CA VAL A 108 3.66 1.82 0.68
C VAL A 108 3.71 2.00 -0.83
N LEU A 109 3.15 1.07 -1.61
CA LEU A 109 3.34 1.08 -3.07
C LEU A 109 2.48 2.13 -3.78
N LEU A 110 1.27 2.40 -3.29
CA LEU A 110 0.36 3.40 -3.86
C LEU A 110 0.25 4.65 -3.00
N GLY A 111 0.20 4.50 -1.69
CA GLY A 111 0.01 5.61 -0.77
C GLY A 111 1.16 6.60 -0.80
N VAL A 112 2.41 6.14 -0.71
CA VAL A 112 3.58 7.02 -0.71
C VAL A 112 3.67 7.87 -1.98
N PRO A 113 3.69 7.32 -3.21
CA PRO A 113 3.71 8.13 -4.42
C PRO A 113 2.54 9.11 -4.52
N LEU A 114 1.34 8.65 -4.17
CA LEU A 114 0.12 9.45 -4.25
C LEU A 114 0.17 10.66 -3.32
N ILE A 115 0.53 10.44 -2.07
CA ILE A 115 0.58 11.50 -1.05
C ILE A 115 1.71 12.50 -1.35
N LEU A 116 2.90 12.01 -1.70
CA LEU A 116 4.04 12.87 -2.03
C LEU A 116 3.78 13.72 -3.28
N THR A 117 3.10 13.18 -4.29
CA THR A 117 2.79 13.94 -5.51
C THR A 117 1.67 14.94 -5.27
N THR A 118 0.71 14.63 -4.39
CA THR A 118 -0.45 15.50 -4.10
C THR A 118 -0.12 16.60 -3.11
N PHE A 119 0.59 16.26 -2.04
CA PHE A 119 0.84 17.16 -0.90
C PHE A 119 2.31 17.58 -0.77
N GLY A 120 3.22 17.03 -1.60
CA GLY A 120 4.64 17.30 -1.53
C GLY A 120 5.23 16.93 -0.18
N GLU A 121 6.14 17.76 0.33
CA GLU A 121 6.80 17.55 1.62
C GLU A 121 5.84 17.52 2.81
N ALA A 122 4.73 18.25 2.75
CA ALA A 122 3.72 18.24 3.81
C ALA A 122 3.05 16.88 4.01
N GLY A 123 2.96 16.07 2.95
CA GLY A 123 2.42 14.71 3.02
C GLY A 123 3.40 13.67 3.54
N THR A 124 4.68 13.99 3.60
CA THR A 124 5.74 13.05 3.98
C THR A 124 5.55 12.52 5.39
N LEU A 125 5.37 13.41 6.33
CA LEU A 125 5.26 13.05 7.74
C LEU A 125 4.04 12.17 8.06
N PRO A 126 2.79 12.55 7.66
CA PRO A 126 1.62 11.72 7.92
C PRO A 126 1.75 10.31 7.35
N ILE A 127 2.22 10.16 6.10
CA ILE A 127 2.32 8.84 5.48
C ILE A 127 3.37 7.96 6.17
N PHE A 128 4.47 8.56 6.64
CA PHE A 128 5.51 7.80 7.32
C PHE A 128 5.13 7.38 8.72
N LEU A 129 4.39 8.18 9.45
CA LEU A 129 3.82 7.77 10.73
C LEU A 129 2.93 6.52 10.57
N LEU A 130 2.15 6.44 9.49
CA LEU A 130 1.32 5.26 9.20
C LEU A 130 2.12 4.01 8.84
N ILE A 131 3.31 4.17 8.25
CA ILE A 131 4.16 3.05 7.84
C ILE A 131 5.04 2.57 9.02
N ALA A 132 5.40 3.48 9.93
CA ALA A 132 6.27 3.20 11.06
C ALA A 132 5.56 2.51 12.24
N CYS A 133 4.23 2.69 12.37
CA CYS A 133 3.39 2.09 13.41
C CYS A 133 2.70 0.84 12.94
#